data_1bf597b23daa41ed635fdd01e2f4b81f
#
_entry.id   1bf597b23daa41ed635fdd01e2f4b81f
#
_cell.length_a   1.000
_cell.length_b   1.000
_cell.length_c   1.000
_cell.angle_alpha   90.00
_cell.angle_beta   90.00
_cell.angle_gamma   90.00
#
_symmetry.space_group_name_H-M   'P 1'
#
loop_
_entity.id
_entity.type
_entity.pdbx_description
1 polymer ?
#
loop_
_entity_poly.entity_id
_entity_poly.type
_entity_poly.pdbx_seq_one_letter_code
_entity_poly.pdbx_strand_id
1 'polypeptide(L)'
;RVLFRSPHVFAAGDCASRPLVHYGRTGRLESVHNAIEQGKLVAAAILGLPRPAEDCPWFWSDQYDLKLQIAGLSTDYDQIVLRGDPKARKFAAFYLRNGTLIAVDAVNSAPEFLASKKLIMTGAKIAPEMLSDITIPMKDIAATAAA
;
A
#
# COMPACT_ATOMS: atom_id res chain seq x y z
N ARG A 1 3.91 17.06 8.16
CA ARG A 1 3.76 17.97 9.31
C ARG A 1 2.51 17.50 10.03
N VAL A 2 2.70 16.72 11.08
CA VAL A 2 1.58 16.35 11.93
C VAL A 2 1.12 17.62 12.64
N LEU A 3 -0.17 17.91 12.49
CA LEU A 3 -0.79 19.14 12.92
C LEU A 3 -0.80 19.26 14.45
N PHE A 4 0.29 19.73 15.02
CA PHE A 4 0.24 20.35 16.33
C PHE A 4 0.39 21.87 16.15
N ARG A 5 -0.33 22.65 16.96
CA ARG A 5 -0.25 24.13 16.90
C ARG A 5 1.09 24.69 17.36
N SER A 6 2.01 23.85 17.81
CA SER A 6 3.36 24.22 18.22
C SER A 6 4.37 23.77 17.16
N PRO A 7 5.29 24.66 16.72
CA PRO A 7 6.31 24.30 15.75
C PRO A 7 7.38 23.34 16.29
N HIS A 8 7.42 23.12 17.60
CA HIS A 8 8.42 22.30 18.30
C HIS A 8 7.88 21.00 18.87
N VAL A 9 6.58 20.68 18.64
CA VAL A 9 5.96 19.44 19.11
C VAL A 9 5.59 18.59 17.90
N PHE A 10 6.00 17.33 17.93
CA PHE A 10 5.73 16.35 16.88
C PHE A 10 4.97 15.16 17.45
N ALA A 11 4.13 14.56 16.64
CA ALA A 11 3.48 13.29 16.93
C ALA A 11 3.76 12.32 15.77
N ALA A 12 4.01 11.05 16.09
CA ALA A 12 4.31 10.02 15.11
C ALA A 12 3.73 8.67 15.54
N GLY A 13 3.51 7.78 14.58
CA GLY A 13 2.97 6.44 14.81
C GLY A 13 1.45 6.41 14.88
N ASP A 14 0.92 5.45 15.60
CA ASP A 14 -0.50 5.08 15.61
C ASP A 14 -1.43 6.18 16.17
N CYS A 15 -0.90 7.07 17.01
CA CYS A 15 -1.63 8.20 17.57
C CYS A 15 -1.80 9.36 16.57
N ALA A 16 -1.05 9.39 15.48
CA ALA A 16 -0.95 10.54 14.60
C ALA A 16 -1.83 10.41 13.35
N SER A 17 -2.75 11.36 13.18
CA SER A 17 -3.49 11.53 11.92
C SER A 17 -2.72 12.43 10.98
N ARG A 18 -2.61 12.06 9.70
CA ARG A 18 -1.86 12.81 8.69
C ARG A 18 -2.58 12.80 7.34
N PRO A 19 -2.26 13.74 6.45
CA PRO A 19 -2.67 13.64 5.06
C PRO A 19 -2.09 12.37 4.43
N LEU A 20 -2.95 11.62 3.78
CA LEU A 20 -2.65 10.46 2.94
C LEU A 20 -2.81 10.93 1.48
N VAL A 21 -1.77 11.60 0.97
CA VAL A 21 -1.84 12.39 -0.27
C VAL A 21 -2.31 11.54 -1.45
N HIS A 22 -1.75 10.34 -1.58
CA HIS A 22 -2.11 9.41 -2.65
C HIS A 22 -3.61 9.03 -2.65
N TYR A 23 -4.26 9.08 -1.49
CA TYR A 23 -5.68 8.72 -1.32
C TYR A 23 -6.60 9.95 -1.20
N GLY A 24 -6.05 11.17 -1.26
CA GLY A 24 -6.81 12.42 -1.18
C GLY A 24 -7.57 12.62 0.15
N ARG A 25 -7.12 12.01 1.23
CA ARG A 25 -7.78 12.08 2.54
C ARG A 25 -6.79 12.20 3.71
N THR A 26 -7.32 12.49 4.88
CA THR A 26 -6.57 12.45 6.16
C THR A 26 -6.96 11.20 6.93
N GLY A 27 -6.00 10.57 7.59
CA GLY A 27 -6.26 9.38 8.39
C GLY A 27 -5.09 8.98 9.28
N ARG A 28 -5.35 8.02 10.17
CA ARG A 28 -4.35 7.29 10.94
C ARG A 28 -4.08 5.95 10.26
N LEU A 29 -2.82 5.55 10.24
CA LEU A 29 -2.40 4.22 9.83
C LEU A 29 -1.71 3.58 11.03
N GLU A 30 -2.31 2.51 11.53
CA GLU A 30 -1.86 1.81 12.73
C GLU A 30 -1.03 0.60 12.29
N SER A 31 0.24 0.84 11.93
CA SER A 31 1.16 -0.19 11.47
C SER A 31 2.62 0.16 11.77
N VAL A 32 3.44 -0.87 11.92
CA VAL A 32 4.90 -0.73 12.12
C VAL A 32 5.53 0.07 10.97
N HIS A 33 5.15 -0.22 9.74
CA HIS A 33 5.64 0.53 8.57
C HIS A 33 5.35 2.03 8.70
N ASN A 34 4.11 2.40 9.01
CA ASN A 34 3.71 3.78 9.17
C ASN A 34 4.47 4.47 10.32
N ALA A 35 4.69 3.79 11.44
CA ALA A 35 5.44 4.32 12.57
C ALA A 35 6.90 4.64 12.17
N ILE A 36 7.55 3.74 11.41
CA ILE A 36 8.90 3.94 10.88
C ILE A 36 8.95 5.15 9.92
N GLU A 37 8.02 5.21 8.96
CA GLU A 37 7.97 6.32 7.99
C GLU A 37 7.70 7.66 8.67
N GLN A 38 6.81 7.72 9.64
CA GLN A 38 6.58 8.94 10.41
C GLN A 38 7.78 9.33 11.28
N GLY A 39 8.51 8.37 11.85
CA GLY A 39 9.77 8.62 12.54
C GLY A 39 10.80 9.30 11.63
N LYS A 40 10.96 8.83 10.40
CA LYS A 40 11.82 9.47 9.39
C LYS A 40 11.36 10.89 9.06
N LEU A 41 10.05 11.12 8.92
CA LEU A 41 9.49 12.45 8.65
C LEU A 41 9.77 13.43 9.80
N VAL A 42 9.62 12.99 11.05
CA VAL A 42 9.89 13.79 12.24
C VAL A 42 11.38 14.10 12.33
N ALA A 43 12.26 13.11 12.13
CA ALA A 43 13.71 13.31 12.14
C ALA A 43 14.15 14.32 11.08
N ALA A 44 13.64 14.21 9.86
CA ALA A 44 13.92 15.16 8.79
C ALA A 44 13.45 16.58 9.16
N ALA A 45 12.27 16.71 9.76
CA ALA A 45 11.74 18.00 10.18
C ALA A 45 12.57 18.67 11.29
N ILE A 46 13.05 17.88 12.27
CA ILE A 46 13.92 18.38 13.35
C ILE A 46 15.26 18.85 12.80
N LEU A 47 15.81 18.11 11.85
CA LEU A 47 17.12 18.40 11.25
C LEU A 47 17.07 19.43 10.10
N GLY A 48 15.90 19.93 9.74
CA GLY A 48 15.74 20.84 8.60
C GLY A 48 16.07 20.21 7.24
N LEU A 49 15.95 18.87 7.14
CA LEU A 49 16.21 18.12 5.92
C LEU A 49 14.98 18.09 5.01
N PRO A 50 15.17 17.83 3.69
CA PRO A 50 14.06 17.62 2.78
C PRO A 50 13.14 16.49 3.26
N ARG A 51 11.84 16.67 3.03
CA ARG A 51 10.85 15.64 3.36
C ARG A 51 11.13 14.36 2.56
N PRO A 52 11.27 13.19 3.22
CA PRO A 52 11.34 11.90 2.53
C PRO A 52 10.15 11.66 1.61
N ALA A 53 10.38 10.95 0.50
CA ALA A 53 9.30 10.48 -0.36
C ALA A 53 8.33 9.57 0.39
N GLU A 54 7.04 9.62 0.04
CA GLU A 54 6.06 8.71 0.60
C GLU A 54 6.24 7.31 -0.01
N ASP A 55 6.22 6.29 0.84
CA ASP A 55 6.11 4.89 0.41
C ASP A 55 4.65 4.43 0.43
N CYS A 56 4.36 3.36 -0.31
CA CYS A 56 3.08 2.70 -0.29
C CYS A 56 2.78 2.22 1.13
N PRO A 57 1.64 2.59 1.73
CA PRO A 57 1.25 2.02 3.02
C PRO A 57 1.18 0.51 2.91
N TRP A 58 1.72 -0.20 3.89
CA TRP A 58 1.59 -1.64 3.90
C TRP A 58 1.54 -2.19 5.32
N PHE A 59 0.98 -3.38 5.44
CA PHE A 59 0.77 -4.09 6.68
C PHE A 59 0.99 -5.59 6.46
N TRP A 60 1.26 -6.35 7.51
CA TRP A 60 1.33 -7.80 7.45
C TRP A 60 0.75 -8.44 8.70
N SER A 61 0.36 -9.70 8.57
CA SER A 61 -0.01 -10.56 9.68
C SER A 61 0.41 -11.98 9.35
N ASP A 62 1.10 -12.61 10.29
CA ASP A 62 1.47 -14.02 10.21
C ASP A 62 0.54 -14.82 11.13
N GLN A 63 -0.17 -15.80 10.58
CA GLN A 63 -1.08 -16.69 11.29
C GLN A 63 -0.72 -18.13 10.94
N TYR A 64 0.09 -18.77 11.76
CA TYR A 64 0.64 -20.10 11.51
C TYR A 64 1.39 -20.17 10.16
N ASP A 65 0.83 -20.91 9.19
CA ASP A 65 1.34 -21.07 7.83
C ASP A 65 0.82 -20.03 6.83
N LEU A 66 -0.01 -19.09 7.28
CA LEU A 66 -0.54 -18.02 6.46
C LEU A 66 0.24 -16.72 6.65
N LYS A 67 0.73 -16.18 5.56
CA LYS A 67 1.35 -14.85 5.52
C LYS A 67 0.43 -13.91 4.75
N LEU A 68 -0.25 -13.04 5.47
CA LEU A 68 -1.02 -11.96 4.88
C LEU A 68 -0.12 -10.73 4.73
N GLN A 69 -0.08 -10.19 3.51
CA GLN A 69 0.59 -8.93 3.21
C GLN A 69 -0.40 -8.01 2.49
N ILE A 70 -0.60 -6.82 3.03
CA ILE A 70 -1.52 -5.82 2.50
C ILE A 70 -0.70 -4.64 1.99
N ALA A 71 -0.93 -4.18 0.78
CA ALA A 71 -0.41 -2.92 0.28
C ALA A 71 -1.55 -2.01 -0.17
N GLY A 72 -1.39 -0.72 0.11
CA GLY A 72 -2.42 0.27 -0.18
C GLY A 72 -3.56 0.29 0.84
N LEU A 73 -4.61 1.01 0.48
CA LEU A 73 -5.83 1.15 1.29
C LEU A 73 -7.03 0.84 0.41
N SER A 74 -7.80 -0.19 0.77
CA SER A 74 -8.94 -0.69 0.00
C SER A 74 -10.22 0.11 0.19
N THR A 75 -10.16 1.32 0.75
CA THR A 75 -11.35 2.16 0.93
C THR A 75 -11.84 2.69 -0.42
N ASP A 76 -13.16 2.66 -0.63
CA ASP A 76 -13.83 3.20 -1.82
C ASP A 76 -13.48 2.47 -3.14
N TYR A 77 -13.16 1.18 -3.08
CA TYR A 77 -13.05 0.35 -4.28
C TYR A 77 -14.42 0.12 -4.91
N ASP A 78 -14.43 -0.06 -6.22
CA ASP A 78 -15.62 -0.41 -7.01
C ASP A 78 -15.55 -1.84 -7.58
N GLN A 79 -14.33 -2.43 -7.60
CA GLN A 79 -14.12 -3.77 -8.14
C GLN A 79 -13.05 -4.53 -7.35
N ILE A 80 -13.28 -5.84 -7.16
CA ILE A 80 -12.28 -6.78 -6.64
C ILE A 80 -11.93 -7.77 -7.74
N VAL A 81 -10.63 -8.02 -7.91
CA VAL A 81 -10.12 -9.05 -8.82
C VAL A 81 -9.33 -10.07 -8.02
N LEU A 82 -9.74 -11.33 -8.10
CA LEU A 82 -9.06 -12.43 -7.44
C LEU A 82 -8.07 -13.09 -8.39
N ARG A 83 -6.85 -13.35 -7.89
CA ARG A 83 -5.79 -14.08 -8.57
C ARG A 83 -5.31 -15.24 -7.71
N GLY A 84 -5.21 -16.43 -8.25
CA GLY A 84 -4.82 -17.64 -7.53
C GLY A 84 -6.00 -18.36 -6.90
N ASP A 85 -5.74 -19.25 -5.94
CA ASP A 85 -6.75 -20.09 -5.35
C ASP A 85 -6.82 -19.94 -3.81
N PRO A 86 -7.91 -19.38 -3.27
CA PRO A 86 -8.10 -19.28 -1.82
C PRO A 86 -8.13 -20.63 -1.10
N LYS A 87 -8.62 -21.71 -1.76
CA LYS A 87 -8.64 -23.04 -1.17
C LYS A 87 -7.23 -23.60 -1.01
N ALA A 88 -6.32 -23.28 -1.94
CA ALA A 88 -4.91 -23.60 -1.85
C ALA A 88 -4.14 -22.67 -0.90
N ARG A 89 -4.80 -21.69 -0.27
CA ARG A 89 -4.19 -20.68 0.61
C ARG A 89 -3.06 -19.88 -0.06
N LYS A 90 -3.17 -19.68 -1.38
CA LYS A 90 -2.20 -18.93 -2.19
C LYS A 90 -2.94 -18.10 -3.22
N PHE A 91 -3.18 -16.83 -2.87
CA PHE A 91 -3.97 -15.92 -3.71
C PHE A 91 -3.67 -14.46 -3.39
N ALA A 92 -4.13 -13.57 -4.26
CA ALA A 92 -4.20 -12.14 -4.01
C ALA A 92 -5.56 -11.60 -4.43
N ALA A 93 -6.09 -10.67 -3.64
CA ALA A 93 -7.26 -9.87 -3.96
C ALA A 93 -6.81 -8.44 -4.28
N PHE A 94 -7.00 -8.02 -5.51
CA PHE A 94 -6.70 -6.66 -5.97
C PHE A 94 -7.94 -5.81 -5.90
N TYR A 95 -7.81 -4.61 -5.35
CA TYR A 95 -8.88 -3.64 -5.22
C TYR A 95 -8.68 -2.52 -6.23
N LEU A 96 -9.66 -2.33 -7.10
CA LEU A 96 -9.65 -1.30 -8.13
C LEU A 96 -10.67 -0.22 -7.81
N ARG A 97 -10.37 1.01 -8.23
CA ARG A 97 -11.30 2.14 -8.25
C ARG A 97 -11.19 2.83 -9.61
N ASN A 98 -12.27 2.79 -10.39
CA ASN A 98 -12.29 3.30 -11.77
C ASN A 98 -11.14 2.72 -12.62
N GLY A 99 -10.87 1.42 -12.47
CA GLY A 99 -9.80 0.70 -13.15
C GLY A 99 -8.38 0.95 -12.63
N THR A 100 -8.21 1.81 -11.63
CA THR A 100 -6.91 2.10 -10.99
C THR A 100 -6.70 1.16 -9.80
N LEU A 101 -5.55 0.51 -9.73
CA LEU A 101 -5.18 -0.33 -8.60
C LEU A 101 -4.89 0.55 -7.36
N ILE A 102 -5.67 0.35 -6.28
CA ILE A 102 -5.54 1.12 -5.04
C ILE A 102 -5.07 0.31 -3.85
N ALA A 103 -5.28 -1.01 -3.86
CA ALA A 103 -4.80 -1.89 -2.79
C ALA A 103 -4.71 -3.35 -3.25
N VAL A 104 -4.00 -4.16 -2.48
CA VAL A 104 -3.94 -5.62 -2.61
C VAL A 104 -3.85 -6.28 -1.24
N ASP A 105 -4.58 -7.37 -1.06
CA ASP A 105 -4.41 -8.34 0.02
C ASP A 105 -3.81 -9.61 -0.58
N ALA A 106 -2.60 -9.97 -0.18
CA ALA A 106 -1.88 -11.13 -0.68
C ALA A 106 -1.66 -12.16 0.42
N VAL A 107 -2.18 -13.36 0.23
CA VAL A 107 -2.00 -14.49 1.13
C VAL A 107 -1.02 -15.47 0.49
N ASN A 108 0.14 -15.69 1.14
CA ASN A 108 1.23 -16.52 0.63
C ASN A 108 1.64 -16.20 -0.83
N SER A 109 1.50 -14.93 -1.24
CA SER A 109 1.64 -14.43 -2.61
C SER A 109 2.52 -13.18 -2.65
N ALA A 110 3.77 -13.31 -2.22
CA ALA A 110 4.72 -12.21 -2.13
C ALA A 110 5.01 -11.49 -3.45
N PRO A 111 5.09 -12.14 -4.62
CA PRO A 111 5.27 -11.44 -5.90
C PRO A 111 4.13 -10.45 -6.20
N GLU A 112 2.88 -10.83 -5.92
CA GLU A 112 1.69 -10.01 -6.09
C GLU A 112 1.76 -8.78 -5.19
N PHE A 113 2.12 -8.96 -3.92
CA PHE A 113 2.31 -7.86 -2.97
C PHE A 113 3.42 -6.89 -3.42
N LEU A 114 4.60 -7.40 -3.75
CA LEU A 114 5.76 -6.56 -4.11
C LEU A 114 5.53 -5.73 -5.37
N ALA A 115 4.96 -6.34 -6.42
CA ALA A 115 4.65 -5.63 -7.65
C ALA A 115 3.58 -4.56 -7.43
N SER A 116 2.56 -4.87 -6.62
CA SER A 116 1.44 -3.96 -6.36
C SER A 116 1.85 -2.69 -5.64
N LYS A 117 2.85 -2.72 -4.76
CA LYS A 117 3.34 -1.50 -4.10
C LYS A 117 3.70 -0.41 -5.12
N LYS A 118 4.46 -0.76 -6.15
CA LYS A 118 4.86 0.17 -7.21
C LYS A 118 3.65 0.60 -8.05
N LEU A 119 2.82 -0.35 -8.47
CA LEU A 119 1.65 -0.10 -9.29
C LEU A 119 0.64 0.84 -8.60
N ILE A 120 0.43 0.68 -7.30
CA ILE A 120 -0.42 1.56 -6.50
C ILE A 120 0.14 2.98 -6.49
N MET A 121 1.42 3.14 -6.19
CA MET A 121 2.04 4.47 -6.07
C MET A 121 2.10 5.23 -7.40
N THR A 122 2.14 4.52 -8.53
CA THR A 122 2.07 5.13 -9.87
C THR A 122 0.65 5.37 -10.36
N GLY A 123 -0.38 4.94 -9.62
CA GLY A 123 -1.77 5.06 -10.04
C GLY A 123 -2.09 4.22 -11.28
N ALA A 124 -1.48 3.04 -11.40
CA ALA A 124 -1.57 2.21 -12.59
C ALA A 124 -3.01 1.77 -12.86
N LYS A 125 -3.46 1.94 -14.09
CA LYS A 125 -4.70 1.35 -14.61
C LYS A 125 -4.38 0.01 -15.24
N ILE A 126 -5.02 -1.04 -14.76
CA ILE A 126 -4.73 -2.41 -15.18
C ILE A 126 -6.04 -3.12 -15.50
N ALA A 127 -6.10 -3.77 -16.65
CA ALA A 127 -7.25 -4.58 -17.03
C ALA A 127 -7.46 -5.73 -16.01
N PRO A 128 -8.68 -5.93 -15.50
CA PRO A 128 -8.99 -6.98 -14.53
C PRO A 128 -8.58 -8.38 -15.00
N GLU A 129 -8.70 -8.64 -16.30
CA GLU A 129 -8.35 -9.90 -16.95
C GLU A 129 -6.84 -10.20 -16.81
N MET A 130 -5.99 -9.18 -16.93
CA MET A 130 -4.55 -9.34 -16.74
C MET A 130 -4.21 -9.64 -15.27
N LEU A 131 -4.90 -9.02 -14.33
CA LEU A 131 -4.68 -9.27 -12.91
C LEU A 131 -5.12 -10.68 -12.51
N SER A 132 -6.22 -11.19 -13.04
CA SER A 132 -6.74 -12.53 -12.73
C SER A 132 -5.95 -13.66 -13.39
N ASP A 133 -5.30 -13.43 -14.50
CA ASP A 133 -4.56 -14.43 -15.27
C ASP A 133 -3.23 -14.81 -14.60
N ILE A 134 -3.20 -15.95 -13.93
CA ILE A 134 -2.02 -16.49 -13.25
C ILE A 134 -0.88 -16.88 -14.19
N THR A 135 -1.14 -16.98 -15.48
CA THR A 135 -0.10 -17.30 -16.48
C THR A 135 0.77 -16.10 -16.81
N ILE A 136 0.30 -14.88 -16.57
CA ILE A 136 1.05 -13.62 -16.74
C ILE A 136 1.80 -13.30 -15.44
N PRO A 137 3.13 -13.33 -15.41
CA PRO A 137 3.87 -12.94 -14.20
C PRO A 137 3.60 -11.49 -13.78
N MET A 138 3.48 -11.23 -12.48
CA MET A 138 3.24 -9.86 -11.98
C MET A 138 4.31 -8.85 -12.38
N LYS A 139 5.55 -9.30 -12.58
CA LYS A 139 6.64 -8.43 -13.08
C LYS A 139 6.36 -7.89 -14.48
N ASP A 140 5.71 -8.71 -15.33
CA ASP A 140 5.41 -8.34 -16.71
C ASP A 140 4.22 -7.37 -16.76
N ILE A 141 3.20 -7.58 -15.88
CA ILE A 141 2.12 -6.62 -15.68
C ILE A 141 2.69 -5.27 -15.20
N ALA A 142 3.62 -5.29 -14.25
CA ALA A 142 4.24 -4.07 -13.74
C ALA A 142 5.09 -3.35 -14.79
N ALA A 143 5.73 -4.07 -15.70
CA ALA A 143 6.48 -3.48 -16.81
C ALA A 143 5.55 -2.81 -17.84
N THR A 144 4.45 -3.46 -18.20
CA THR A 144 3.46 -2.91 -19.15
C THR A 144 2.77 -1.66 -18.61
N ALA A 145 2.47 -1.62 -17.32
CA ALA A 145 1.80 -0.47 -16.69
C ALA A 145 2.73 0.74 -16.46
N ALA A 146 4.04 0.58 -16.64
CA ALA A 146 5.05 1.64 -16.49
C ALA A 146 5.47 2.29 -17.82
N ALA A 147 5.02 1.74 -18.95
CA ALA A 147 5.26 2.24 -20.30
C ALA A 147 4.17 3.23 -20.73
#